data_684ff26a0561688a18d902f9e67fac15
#
_entry.id   684ff26a0561688a18d902f9e67fac15
#
_cell.length_a   1.000
_cell.length_b   1.000
_cell.length_c   1.000
_cell.angle_alpha   90.00
_cell.angle_beta   90.00
_cell.angle_gamma   90.00
#
_symmetry.space_group_name_H-M   'P 1'
#
loop_
_entity.id
_entity.type
_entity.pdbx_description
1 polymer ?
#
loop_
_entity_poly.entity_id
_entity_poly.type
_entity_poly.pdbx_seq_one_letter_code
_entity_poly.pdbx_strand_id
1 'polypeptide(L)'
;KVCFVDTPGENGTFGTQIELIEPLGEDSPIHGFLAKNPAGGQHHLCYEVEDIDEARSWFEGLGKRILGPTRIGAHGSPIFFLHPKDMMGQLTEIMETPKDDTHWSN
;
A
#
# COMPACT_ATOMS: atom_id res chain seq x y z
N LYS A 1 13.03 3.09 -4.35
CA LYS A 1 13.72 2.53 -3.19
C LYS A 1 12.83 2.62 -1.97
N VAL A 2 12.68 1.52 -1.26
CA VAL A 2 11.80 1.46 -0.08
C VAL A 2 12.54 0.91 1.12
N CYS A 3 12.10 1.32 2.30
CA CYS A 3 12.58 0.78 3.57
C CYS A 3 11.37 0.66 4.49
N PHE A 4 11.22 -0.50 5.11
CA PHE A 4 10.11 -0.74 6.03
C PHE A 4 10.56 -0.60 7.47
N VAL A 5 9.79 0.13 8.27
CA VAL A 5 10.05 0.35 9.68
C VAL A 5 8.88 -0.21 10.47
N ASP A 6 9.16 -1.17 11.34
CA ASP A 6 8.13 -1.76 12.20
C ASP A 6 7.89 -0.92 13.44
N THR A 7 6.64 -0.89 13.88
CA THR A 7 6.30 -0.30 15.16
C THR A 7 5.86 -1.42 16.12
N PRO A 8 6.03 -1.24 17.43
CA PRO A 8 5.61 -2.27 18.37
C PRO A 8 4.09 -2.38 18.47
N GLY A 9 3.61 -3.60 18.59
CA GLY A 9 2.22 -3.90 18.86
C GLY A 9 2.04 -4.41 20.29
N GLU A 10 0.85 -4.90 20.58
CA GLU A 10 0.56 -5.46 21.89
C GLU A 10 1.03 -6.91 21.99
N ASN A 11 1.45 -7.32 23.19
CA ASN A 11 1.80 -8.72 23.51
C ASN A 11 2.86 -9.32 22.59
N GLY A 12 3.88 -8.52 22.23
CA GLY A 12 4.97 -9.01 21.40
C GLY A 12 4.65 -9.09 19.91
N THR A 13 3.50 -8.58 19.49
CA THR A 13 3.14 -8.49 18.09
C THR A 13 3.71 -7.22 17.47
N PHE A 14 3.48 -7.02 16.17
CA PHE A 14 3.89 -5.82 15.47
C PHE A 14 2.69 -4.93 15.22
N GLY A 15 2.89 -3.62 15.31
CA GLY A 15 1.87 -2.63 14.99
C GLY A 15 1.91 -2.25 13.51
N THR A 16 1.48 -1.04 13.22
CA THR A 16 1.52 -0.49 11.87
C THR A 16 2.96 -0.44 11.36
N GLN A 17 3.16 -0.90 10.14
CA GLN A 17 4.46 -0.79 9.47
C GLN A 17 4.50 0.48 8.64
N ILE A 18 5.60 1.19 8.71
CA ILE A 18 5.81 2.42 7.94
C ILE A 18 6.75 2.11 6.79
N GLU A 19 6.33 2.48 5.58
CA GLU A 19 7.14 2.34 4.39
C GLU A 19 7.73 3.70 4.02
N LEU A 20 9.05 3.81 4.04
CA LEU A 20 9.77 5.01 3.62
C LEU A 20 10.12 4.83 2.15
N ILE A 21 9.72 5.78 1.33
CA ILE A 21 9.89 5.70 -0.12
C ILE A 21 10.74 6.83 -0.63
N GLU A 22 11.73 6.49 -1.44
CA GLU A 22 12.63 7.45 -2.09
C GLU A 22 12.62 7.16 -3.59
N PRO A 23 12.54 8.20 -4.45
CA PRO A 23 12.57 7.97 -5.90
C PRO A 23 13.92 7.40 -6.32
N LEU A 24 13.88 6.44 -7.24
CA LEU A 24 15.07 5.82 -7.80
C LEU A 24 15.03 6.04 -9.30
N GLY A 25 15.91 6.95 -9.79
CA GLY A 25 15.94 7.31 -11.20
C GLY A 25 14.89 8.36 -11.57
N GLU A 26 14.98 8.85 -12.79
CA GLU A 26 14.13 9.94 -13.28
C GLU A 26 12.70 9.48 -13.59
N ASP A 27 12.52 8.21 -13.83
CA ASP A 27 11.22 7.64 -14.22
C ASP A 27 10.38 7.17 -13.04
N SER A 28 10.82 7.42 -11.81
CA SER A 28 10.08 6.98 -10.64
C SER A 28 8.71 7.67 -10.56
N PRO A 29 7.63 6.91 -10.35
CA PRO A 29 6.29 7.50 -10.25
C PRO A 29 6.12 8.41 -9.04
N ILE A 30 7.03 8.36 -8.07
CA ILE A 30 6.96 9.19 -6.88
C ILE A 30 7.33 10.66 -7.15
N HIS A 31 7.99 10.95 -8.29
CA HIS A 31 8.36 12.33 -8.62
C HIS A 31 7.16 13.26 -8.75
N GLY A 32 6.05 12.77 -9.32
CA GLY A 32 4.84 13.57 -9.43
C GLY A 32 4.31 13.99 -8.07
N PHE A 33 4.33 13.08 -7.12
CA PHE A 33 3.92 13.37 -5.75
C PHE A 33 4.83 14.40 -5.11
N LEU A 34 6.14 14.21 -5.23
CA LEU A 34 7.13 15.12 -4.62
C LEU A 34 7.12 16.50 -5.25
N ALA A 35 6.79 16.61 -6.54
CA ALA A 35 6.66 17.91 -7.19
C ALA A 35 5.57 18.76 -6.53
N LYS A 36 4.49 18.11 -6.09
CA LYS A 36 3.38 18.77 -5.40
C LYS A 36 3.60 18.87 -3.89
N ASN A 37 4.49 18.05 -3.35
CA ASN A 37 4.77 17.96 -1.92
C ASN A 37 6.29 17.96 -1.69
N PRO A 38 6.97 19.10 -1.94
CA PRO A 38 8.45 19.12 -1.89
C PRO A 38 9.03 18.81 -0.52
N ALA A 39 8.27 19.01 0.54
CA ALA A 39 8.70 18.63 1.89
C ALA A 39 8.47 17.17 2.22
N GLY A 40 7.91 16.41 1.26
CA GLY A 40 7.51 15.04 1.49
C GLY A 40 6.07 14.95 1.99
N GLY A 41 5.67 13.79 2.43
CA GLY A 41 4.33 13.58 2.96
C GLY A 41 3.91 12.14 2.87
N GLN A 42 2.68 11.87 3.25
CA GLN A 42 2.11 10.55 3.19
C GLN A 42 1.62 10.26 1.78
N HIS A 43 2.21 9.27 1.12
CA HIS A 43 1.87 8.92 -0.25
C HIS A 43 0.63 8.04 -0.33
N HIS A 44 0.56 7.01 0.51
CA HIS A 44 -0.60 6.11 0.51
C HIS A 44 -0.72 5.37 1.85
N LEU A 45 -1.90 4.79 2.06
CA LEU A 45 -2.17 3.86 3.14
C LEU A 45 -2.32 2.46 2.54
N CYS A 46 -1.98 1.44 3.31
CA CYS A 46 -2.16 0.06 2.89
C CYS A 46 -2.96 -0.70 3.94
N TYR A 47 -3.98 -1.43 3.49
CA TYR A 47 -4.76 -2.33 4.34
C TYR A 47 -4.59 -3.76 3.86
N GLU A 48 -4.47 -4.68 4.81
CA GLU A 48 -4.38 -6.10 4.48
C GLU A 48 -5.74 -6.76 4.44
N VAL A 49 -5.90 -7.72 3.52
CA VAL A 49 -7.09 -8.55 3.40
C VAL A 49 -6.66 -10.00 3.26
N GLU A 50 -7.55 -10.94 3.56
CA GLU A 50 -7.23 -12.36 3.44
C GLU A 50 -7.22 -12.86 2.00
N ASP A 51 -8.11 -12.34 1.17
CA ASP A 51 -8.30 -12.78 -0.23
C ASP A 51 -8.43 -11.56 -1.12
N ILE A 52 -7.43 -11.37 -1.99
CA ILE A 52 -7.36 -10.17 -2.83
C ILE A 52 -8.48 -10.12 -3.88
N ASP A 53 -8.86 -11.26 -4.42
CA ASP A 53 -9.91 -11.31 -5.44
C ASP A 53 -11.28 -11.01 -4.85
N GLU A 54 -11.54 -11.53 -3.67
CA GLU A 54 -12.77 -11.25 -2.94
C GLU A 54 -12.84 -9.77 -2.58
N ALA A 55 -11.75 -9.19 -2.09
CA ALA A 55 -11.69 -7.77 -1.77
C ALA A 55 -11.92 -6.91 -3.00
N ARG A 56 -11.31 -7.27 -4.13
CA ARG A 56 -11.50 -6.54 -5.39
C ARG A 56 -12.96 -6.52 -5.81
N SER A 57 -13.61 -7.68 -5.79
CA SER A 57 -15.03 -7.80 -6.13
C SER A 57 -15.90 -6.97 -5.20
N TRP A 58 -15.57 -6.95 -3.93
CA TRP A 58 -16.32 -6.20 -2.93
C TRP A 58 -16.24 -4.69 -3.19
N PHE A 59 -15.04 -4.17 -3.43
CA PHE A 59 -14.87 -2.75 -3.73
C PHE A 59 -15.52 -2.36 -5.06
N GLU A 60 -15.43 -3.23 -6.07
CA GLU A 60 -16.13 -3.00 -7.35
C GLU A 60 -17.64 -2.93 -7.15
N GLY A 61 -18.18 -3.81 -6.30
CA GLY A 61 -19.59 -3.81 -5.96
C GLY A 61 -20.05 -2.53 -5.25
N LEU A 62 -19.15 -1.86 -4.54
CA LEU A 62 -19.43 -0.58 -3.90
C LEU A 62 -19.26 0.61 -4.83
N GLY A 63 -18.87 0.38 -6.09
CA GLY A 63 -18.63 1.45 -7.06
C GLY A 63 -17.32 2.18 -6.87
N LYS A 64 -16.39 1.62 -6.10
CA LYS A 64 -15.06 2.22 -5.92
C LYS A 64 -14.20 1.99 -7.15
N ARG A 65 -13.41 3.00 -7.54
CA ARG A 65 -12.55 2.91 -8.72
C ARG A 65 -11.22 2.25 -8.36
N ILE A 66 -10.93 1.16 -9.04
CA ILE A 66 -9.69 0.42 -8.87
C ILE A 66 -8.72 0.85 -9.97
N LEU A 67 -7.50 1.18 -9.58
CA LEU A 67 -6.48 1.69 -10.49
C LEU A 67 -5.64 0.54 -11.04
N GLY A 68 -6.05 0.03 -12.19
CA GLY A 68 -5.29 -1.01 -12.88
C GLY A 68 -5.54 -2.43 -12.39
N PRO A 69 -4.81 -3.40 -12.94
CA PRO A 69 -4.98 -4.80 -12.55
C PRO A 69 -4.33 -5.09 -11.20
N THR A 70 -4.70 -6.20 -10.60
CA THR A 70 -4.01 -6.76 -9.44
C THR A 70 -2.59 -7.15 -9.86
N ARG A 71 -1.60 -6.81 -9.05
CA ARG A 71 -0.19 -7.11 -9.34
C ARG A 71 0.54 -7.41 -8.03
N ILE A 72 1.80 -7.83 -8.15
CA ILE A 72 2.61 -8.15 -6.98
C ILE A 72 3.27 -6.86 -6.47
N GLY A 73 3.10 -6.57 -5.20
CA GLY A 73 3.66 -5.39 -4.56
C GLY A 73 4.99 -5.63 -3.88
N ALA A 74 5.44 -4.63 -3.11
CA ALA A 74 6.76 -4.63 -2.48
C ALA A 74 6.99 -5.78 -1.49
N HIS A 75 5.92 -6.27 -0.87
CA HIS A 75 6.01 -7.40 0.07
C HIS A 75 5.91 -8.77 -0.62
N GLY A 76 5.81 -8.80 -1.94
CA GLY A 76 5.67 -10.06 -2.67
C GLY A 76 4.25 -10.62 -2.69
N SER A 77 3.28 -9.86 -2.21
CA SER A 77 1.87 -10.25 -2.17
C SER A 77 1.06 -9.53 -3.25
N PRO A 78 -0.07 -10.11 -3.68
CA PRO A 78 -0.96 -9.42 -4.61
C PRO A 78 -1.52 -8.13 -4.01
N ILE A 79 -1.55 -7.08 -4.81
CA ILE A 79 -2.08 -5.77 -4.40
C ILE A 79 -2.91 -5.15 -5.52
N PHE A 80 -3.75 -4.18 -5.14
CA PHE A 80 -4.32 -3.20 -6.06
C PHE A 80 -4.50 -1.88 -5.31
N PHE A 81 -4.68 -0.80 -6.08
CA PHE A 81 -4.89 0.54 -5.51
C PHE A 81 -6.31 1.03 -5.78
N LEU A 82 -6.85 1.76 -4.83
CA LEU A 82 -8.13 2.44 -4.94
C LEU A 82 -7.91 3.94 -5.16
N HIS A 83 -8.74 4.53 -6.02
CA HIS A 83 -8.63 5.95 -6.35
C HIS A 83 -8.83 6.81 -5.10
N PRO A 84 -7.98 7.83 -4.90
CA PRO A 84 -8.08 8.67 -3.70
C PRO A 84 -9.44 9.35 -3.52
N LYS A 85 -10.10 9.72 -4.61
CA LYS A 85 -11.42 10.37 -4.50
C LYS A 85 -12.49 9.48 -3.89
N ASP A 86 -12.30 8.16 -3.95
CA ASP A 86 -13.24 7.20 -3.36
C ASP A 86 -12.83 6.78 -1.96
N MET A 87 -11.68 7.24 -1.48
CA MET A 87 -11.08 6.86 -0.20
C MET A 87 -10.67 8.10 0.60
N MET A 88 -11.56 9.07 0.66
CA MET A 88 -11.39 10.30 1.46
C MET A 88 -10.11 11.08 1.12
N GLY A 89 -9.73 11.08 -0.15
CA GLY A 89 -8.57 11.84 -0.62
C GLY A 89 -7.23 11.11 -0.48
N GLN A 90 -7.23 9.90 0.06
CA GLN A 90 -6.01 9.15 0.29
C GLN A 90 -5.87 7.99 -0.71
N LEU A 91 -4.78 7.96 -1.47
CA LEU A 91 -4.45 6.79 -2.29
C LEU A 91 -4.37 5.58 -1.37
N THR A 92 -5.10 4.53 -1.68
CA THR A 92 -5.24 3.39 -0.78
C THR A 92 -4.85 2.10 -1.48
N GLU A 93 -3.88 1.41 -0.90
CA GLU A 93 -3.43 0.10 -1.38
C GLU A 93 -4.13 -1.00 -0.59
N ILE A 94 -4.61 -2.01 -1.30
CA ILE A 94 -5.17 -3.22 -0.67
C ILE A 94 -4.18 -4.35 -0.96
N MET A 95 -3.75 -5.06 0.07
CA MET A 95 -2.74 -6.10 -0.04
C MET A 95 -3.24 -7.39 0.59
N GLU A 96 -3.01 -8.50 -0.10
CA GLU A 96 -3.32 -9.81 0.50
C GLU A 96 -2.26 -10.13 1.55
N THR A 97 -2.71 -10.60 2.71
CA THR A 97 -1.81 -11.00 3.78
C THR A 97 -0.84 -12.07 3.28
N PRO A 98 0.48 -11.94 3.49
CA PRO A 98 1.44 -12.96 3.07
C PRO A 98 1.09 -14.31 3.68
N LYS A 99 1.20 -15.37 2.89
CA LYS A 99 0.78 -16.71 3.30
C LYS A 99 1.77 -17.44 4.17
N ASP A 100 3.03 -17.04 4.12
CA ASP A 100 4.02 -17.54 5.07
C ASP A 100 3.86 -16.68 6.32
N ASP A 101 3.93 -17.24 7.48
CA ASP A 101 3.73 -16.51 8.72
C ASP A 101 4.92 -15.62 9.10
N THR A 102 5.83 -15.37 8.19
CA THR A 102 6.95 -14.48 8.48
C THR A 102 6.50 -13.03 8.50
N HIS A 103 7.01 -12.30 9.49
CA HIS A 103 6.81 -10.87 9.53
C HIS A 103 7.56 -10.23 8.38
N TRP A 104 6.96 -9.26 7.72
CA TRP A 104 7.51 -8.68 6.51
C TRP A 104 8.42 -7.49 6.72
N SER A 105 9.02 -7.39 7.82
CA SER A 105 10.00 -6.34 8.00
C SER A 105 11.25 -6.67 7.21
N ASN A 106 11.70 -5.74 6.45
CA ASN A 106 13.05 -5.77 5.84
C ASN A 106 13.58 -7.06 5.28
#